data_d51113faba2982228da6de53d9026d16
#
_entry.id   d51113faba2982228da6de53d9026d16
#
_cell.length_a   1.000
_cell.length_b   1.000
_cell.length_c   1.000
_cell.angle_alpha   90.00
_cell.angle_beta   90.00
_cell.angle_gamma   90.00
#
_symmetry.space_group_name_H-M   'P 1'
#
loop_
_entity.id
_entity.type
_entity.pdbx_description
1 polymer ?
#
loop_
_entity_poly.entity_id
_entity_poly.type
_entity_poly.pdbx_seq_one_letter_code
_entity_poly.pdbx_strand_id
1 'polypeptide(L)'
;MAKNILICDDAAFMRMMIKDILTKNGYTVAGEAENGQVAVDKYSEVKPDLVMMDITMPEKDGIQALKEIRAKDPSASVIMCSAMGQQAMVIEAIQNGARDFIVKPFAADRILEAVRKVIG
;
A
#
# COMPACT_ATOMS: atom_id res chain seq x y z
N MET A 1 17.61 -7.19 8.83
CA MET A 1 17.37 -7.17 7.39
C MET A 1 16.32 -6.13 7.04
N ALA A 2 16.50 -5.47 5.90
CA ALA A 2 15.53 -4.46 5.49
C ALA A 2 14.20 -5.13 5.10
N LYS A 3 13.11 -4.47 5.46
CA LYS A 3 11.77 -4.92 5.07
C LYS A 3 11.46 -4.46 3.65
N ASN A 4 10.80 -5.31 2.89
CA ASN A 4 10.46 -5.07 1.50
C ASN A 4 9.04 -4.53 1.37
N ILE A 5 8.87 -3.43 0.65
CA ILE A 5 7.58 -2.76 0.50
C ILE A 5 7.23 -2.65 -0.98
N LEU A 6 6.00 -2.99 -1.32
CA LEU A 6 5.43 -2.79 -2.66
C LEU A 6 4.58 -1.52 -2.61
N ILE A 7 4.84 -0.58 -3.52
CA ILE A 7 4.11 0.69 -3.59
C ILE A 7 3.15 0.67 -4.78
N CYS A 8 1.86 0.88 -4.52
CA CYS A 8 0.82 0.85 -5.54
C CYS A 8 0.08 2.18 -5.58
N ASP A 9 0.24 2.92 -6.66
CA ASP A 9 -0.41 4.21 -6.88
C ASP A 9 -0.34 4.50 -8.37
N ASP A 10 -1.40 5.06 -8.96
CA ASP A 10 -1.40 5.35 -10.39
C ASP A 10 -0.55 6.59 -10.75
N ALA A 11 -0.21 7.42 -9.78
CA ALA A 11 0.61 8.61 -9.98
C ALA A 11 2.09 8.29 -9.76
N ALA A 12 2.89 8.34 -10.83
CA ALA A 12 4.33 8.09 -10.75
C ALA A 12 5.03 9.02 -9.76
N PHE A 13 4.60 10.28 -9.69
CA PHE A 13 5.14 11.26 -8.74
C PHE A 13 4.93 10.80 -7.29
N MET A 14 3.73 10.28 -6.99
CA MET A 14 3.41 9.81 -5.65
C MET A 14 4.26 8.60 -5.28
N ARG A 15 4.41 7.64 -6.21
CA ARG A 15 5.27 6.47 -5.97
C ARG A 15 6.71 6.88 -5.68
N MET A 16 7.22 7.86 -6.45
CA MET A 16 8.58 8.35 -6.25
C MET A 16 8.75 8.99 -4.87
N MET A 17 7.78 9.79 -4.45
CA MET A 17 7.81 10.45 -3.14
C MET A 17 7.81 9.44 -2.00
N ILE A 18 6.92 8.46 -2.07
CA ILE A 18 6.83 7.42 -1.04
C ILE A 18 8.11 6.57 -1.01
N LYS A 19 8.61 6.21 -2.19
CA LYS A 19 9.86 5.45 -2.31
C LYS A 19 11.03 6.19 -1.65
N ASP A 20 11.14 7.48 -1.90
CA ASP A 20 12.21 8.30 -1.32
C ASP A 20 12.13 8.30 0.22
N ILE A 21 10.94 8.51 0.76
CA ILE A 21 10.73 8.49 2.21
C ILE A 21 11.13 7.14 2.81
N LEU A 22 10.69 6.05 2.20
CA LEU A 22 10.94 4.72 2.72
C LEU A 22 12.42 4.34 2.63
N THR A 23 13.05 4.59 1.50
CA THR A 23 14.46 4.21 1.31
C THR A 23 15.40 5.00 2.22
N LYS A 24 15.09 6.27 2.47
CA LYS A 24 15.88 7.09 3.39
C LYS A 24 15.76 6.62 4.85
N ASN A 25 14.75 5.82 5.15
CA ASN A 25 14.50 5.33 6.50
C ASN A 25 14.75 3.83 6.66
N GLY A 26 15.51 3.24 5.77
CA GLY A 26 16.00 1.88 5.92
C GLY A 26 15.12 0.78 5.35
N TYR A 27 14.04 1.14 4.65
CA TYR A 27 13.18 0.16 3.99
C TYR A 27 13.62 -0.04 2.54
N THR A 28 13.30 -1.20 1.98
CA THR A 28 13.59 -1.52 0.59
C THR A 28 12.27 -1.52 -0.19
N VAL A 29 12.24 -0.84 -1.33
CA VAL A 29 11.08 -0.87 -2.21
C VAL A 29 11.27 -2.02 -3.20
N ALA A 30 10.48 -3.08 -3.02
CA ALA A 30 10.61 -4.31 -3.81
C ALA A 30 10.00 -4.19 -5.20
N GLY A 31 9.10 -3.23 -5.39
CA GLY A 31 8.45 -3.01 -6.67
C GLY A 31 7.43 -1.90 -6.60
N GLU A 32 6.89 -1.54 -7.76
CA GLU A 32 5.85 -0.52 -7.89
C GLU A 32 4.76 -1.04 -8.81
N ALA A 33 3.53 -0.61 -8.55
CA ALA A 33 2.38 -0.95 -9.37
C ALA A 33 1.57 0.31 -9.67
N GLU A 34 1.11 0.48 -10.90
CA GLU A 34 0.34 1.64 -11.34
C GLU A 34 -1.16 1.41 -11.35
N ASN A 35 -1.59 0.17 -11.12
CA ASN A 35 -3.00 -0.18 -11.01
C ASN A 35 -3.16 -1.43 -10.16
N GLY A 36 -4.42 -1.76 -9.84
CA GLY A 36 -4.70 -2.88 -8.96
C GLY A 36 -4.34 -4.24 -9.54
N GLN A 37 -4.44 -4.43 -10.85
CA GLN A 37 -4.07 -5.69 -11.46
C GLN A 37 -2.56 -5.93 -11.36
N VAL A 38 -1.76 -4.91 -11.67
CA VAL A 38 -0.30 -5.00 -11.51
C VAL A 38 0.06 -5.23 -10.06
N ALA A 39 -0.68 -4.61 -9.13
CA ALA A 39 -0.44 -4.80 -7.69
C ALA A 39 -0.60 -6.26 -7.29
N VAL A 40 -1.68 -6.92 -7.74
CA VAL A 40 -1.92 -8.32 -7.42
C VAL A 40 -0.82 -9.20 -8.02
N ASP A 41 -0.46 -8.95 -9.28
CA ASP A 41 0.57 -9.73 -9.97
C ASP A 41 1.94 -9.55 -9.30
N LYS A 42 2.30 -8.31 -8.97
CA LYS A 42 3.57 -8.01 -8.31
C LYS A 42 3.63 -8.61 -6.92
N TYR A 43 2.52 -8.62 -6.18
CA TYR A 43 2.50 -9.21 -4.85
C TYR A 43 2.95 -10.67 -4.89
N SER A 44 2.41 -11.43 -5.83
CA SER A 44 2.78 -12.84 -5.99
C SER A 44 4.24 -13.01 -6.40
N GLU A 45 4.76 -12.07 -7.20
CA GLU A 45 6.13 -12.11 -7.71
C GLU A 45 7.15 -11.75 -6.65
N VAL A 46 6.94 -10.65 -5.91
CA VAL A 46 7.96 -10.13 -4.99
C VAL A 46 7.72 -10.50 -3.53
N LYS A 47 6.52 -10.91 -3.17
CA LYS A 47 6.14 -11.30 -1.81
C LYS A 47 6.63 -10.29 -0.76
N PRO A 48 6.14 -9.05 -0.82
CA PRO A 48 6.64 -8.00 0.07
C PRO A 48 6.20 -8.21 1.51
N ASP A 49 6.89 -7.56 2.44
CA ASP A 49 6.48 -7.54 3.84
C ASP A 49 5.28 -6.62 4.06
N LEU A 50 5.11 -5.63 3.18
CA LEU A 50 4.04 -4.65 3.28
C LEU A 50 3.67 -4.13 1.90
N VAL A 51 2.38 -3.85 1.70
CA VAL A 51 1.88 -3.15 0.51
C VAL A 51 1.33 -1.80 0.92
N MET A 52 1.79 -0.73 0.26
CA MET A 52 1.18 0.59 0.35
C MET A 52 0.24 0.70 -0.85
N MET A 53 -1.07 0.74 -0.61
CA MET A 53 -2.07 0.59 -1.68
C MET A 53 -2.99 1.81 -1.76
N ASP A 54 -2.94 2.54 -2.88
CA ASP A 54 -3.91 3.59 -3.14
C ASP A 54 -5.29 2.97 -3.39
N ILE A 55 -6.34 3.62 -2.90
CA ILE A 55 -7.72 3.12 -3.09
C ILE A 55 -8.14 3.30 -4.55
N THR A 56 -7.91 4.48 -5.12
CA THR A 56 -8.40 4.80 -6.47
C THR A 56 -7.31 4.58 -7.51
N MET A 57 -7.46 3.54 -8.30
CA MET A 57 -6.55 3.22 -9.39
C MET A 57 -7.35 2.69 -10.58
N PRO A 58 -6.84 2.88 -11.82
CA PRO A 58 -7.52 2.34 -13.01
C PRO A 58 -7.42 0.81 -13.07
N GLU A 59 -8.14 0.22 -13.97
CA GLU A 59 -8.23 -1.22 -14.21
C GLU A 59 -8.89 -1.96 -13.04
N LYS A 60 -8.21 -2.03 -11.90
CA LYS A 60 -8.70 -2.64 -10.66
C LYS A 60 -8.34 -1.69 -9.53
N ASP A 61 -9.31 -1.29 -8.73
CA ASP A 61 -9.06 -0.37 -7.63
C ASP A 61 -8.35 -1.06 -6.46
N GLY A 62 -7.91 -0.25 -5.48
CA GLY A 62 -7.14 -0.75 -4.36
C GLY A 62 -7.91 -1.70 -3.45
N ILE A 63 -9.21 -1.54 -3.32
CA ILE A 63 -10.03 -2.42 -2.48
C ILE A 63 -10.16 -3.79 -3.13
N GLN A 64 -10.40 -3.84 -4.45
CA GLN A 64 -10.44 -5.10 -5.16
C GLN A 64 -9.08 -5.81 -5.11
N ALA A 65 -8.00 -5.06 -5.29
CA ALA A 65 -6.64 -5.61 -5.18
C ALA A 65 -6.38 -6.16 -3.78
N LEU A 66 -6.79 -5.44 -2.74
CA LEU A 66 -6.69 -5.89 -1.35
C LEU A 66 -7.39 -7.22 -1.15
N LYS A 67 -8.64 -7.33 -1.63
CA LYS A 67 -9.42 -8.56 -1.49
C LYS A 67 -8.72 -9.74 -2.16
N GLU A 68 -8.19 -9.54 -3.37
CA GLU A 68 -7.52 -10.61 -4.11
C GLU A 68 -6.20 -11.00 -3.46
N ILE A 69 -5.43 -10.03 -2.99
CA ILE A 69 -4.17 -10.31 -2.30
C ILE A 69 -4.43 -11.08 -1.02
N ARG A 70 -5.43 -10.67 -0.24
CA ARG A 70 -5.79 -11.34 1.01
C ARG A 70 -6.36 -12.74 0.78
N ALA A 71 -7.04 -12.96 -0.34
CA ALA A 71 -7.54 -14.29 -0.69
C ALA A 71 -6.39 -15.25 -1.00
N LYS A 72 -5.33 -14.75 -1.62
CA LYS A 72 -4.13 -15.55 -1.93
C LYS A 72 -3.22 -15.72 -0.73
N ASP A 73 -3.14 -14.70 0.12
CA ASP A 73 -2.27 -14.68 1.28
C ASP A 73 -2.99 -14.00 2.46
N PRO A 74 -3.67 -14.77 3.32
CA PRO A 74 -4.40 -14.19 4.45
C PRO A 74 -3.54 -13.43 5.44
N SER A 75 -2.22 -13.60 5.41
CA SER A 75 -1.31 -12.89 6.30
C SER A 75 -0.76 -11.59 5.68
N ALA A 76 -1.19 -11.24 4.47
CA ALA A 76 -0.71 -10.04 3.79
C ALA A 76 -0.96 -8.79 4.62
N SER A 77 0.04 -7.92 4.71
CA SER A 77 -0.06 -6.64 5.41
C SER A 77 -0.21 -5.53 4.39
N VAL A 78 -1.33 -4.82 4.46
CA VAL A 78 -1.65 -3.76 3.50
C VAL A 78 -2.04 -2.50 4.26
N ILE A 79 -1.42 -1.37 3.92
CA ILE A 79 -1.81 -0.04 4.39
C ILE A 79 -2.47 0.67 3.21
N MET A 80 -3.70 1.15 3.41
CA MET A 80 -4.41 1.87 2.36
C MET A 80 -4.04 3.34 2.36
N CYS A 81 -3.99 3.94 1.18
CA CYS A 81 -3.79 5.38 1.03
C CYS A 81 -5.06 5.95 0.41
N SER A 82 -5.74 6.85 1.12
CA SER A 82 -7.03 7.38 0.69
C SER A 82 -6.96 8.88 0.44
N ALA A 83 -7.86 9.38 -0.42
CA ALA A 83 -8.10 10.81 -0.53
C ALA A 83 -9.10 11.22 0.56
N MET A 84 -9.19 12.51 0.83
CA MET A 84 -10.22 13.04 1.73
C MET A 84 -11.60 12.72 1.16
N GLY A 85 -12.53 12.37 2.04
CA GLY A 85 -13.90 12.04 1.63
C GLY A 85 -14.13 10.58 1.27
N GLN A 86 -13.15 9.71 1.46
CA GLN A 86 -13.27 8.28 1.14
C GLN A 86 -13.50 7.41 2.37
N GLN A 87 -14.14 7.93 3.41
CA GLN A 87 -14.32 7.20 4.67
C GLN A 87 -15.03 5.86 4.50
N ALA A 88 -16.06 5.79 3.67
CA ALA A 88 -16.78 4.53 3.44
C ALA A 88 -15.88 3.47 2.83
N MET A 89 -15.01 3.87 1.91
CA MET A 89 -14.05 2.96 1.27
C MET A 89 -12.97 2.50 2.25
N VAL A 90 -12.53 3.39 3.14
CA VAL A 90 -11.57 3.03 4.19
C VAL A 90 -12.16 1.98 5.12
N ILE A 91 -13.42 2.16 5.52
CA ILE A 91 -14.12 1.19 6.37
C ILE A 91 -14.20 -0.16 5.67
N GLU A 92 -14.56 -0.18 4.40
CA GLU A 92 -14.61 -1.41 3.61
C GLU A 92 -13.24 -2.08 3.56
N ALA A 93 -12.19 -1.31 3.36
CA ALA A 93 -10.81 -1.85 3.32
C ALA A 93 -10.43 -2.48 4.66
N ILE A 94 -10.72 -1.82 5.77
CA ILE A 94 -10.42 -2.36 7.10
C ILE A 94 -11.20 -3.66 7.34
N GLN A 95 -12.47 -3.71 6.93
CA GLN A 95 -13.29 -4.91 7.04
C GLN A 95 -12.71 -6.07 6.21
N ASN A 96 -11.97 -5.76 5.15
CA ASN A 96 -11.33 -6.75 4.30
C ASN A 96 -9.86 -7.03 4.67
N GLY A 97 -9.43 -6.55 5.83
CA GLY A 97 -8.15 -6.93 6.40
C GLY A 97 -7.00 -5.95 6.22
N ALA A 98 -7.27 -4.71 5.75
CA ALA A 98 -6.23 -3.68 5.75
C ALA A 98 -5.78 -3.41 7.18
N ARG A 99 -4.47 -3.25 7.38
CA ARG A 99 -3.89 -3.08 8.71
C ARG A 99 -3.99 -1.65 9.22
N ASP A 100 -3.97 -0.68 8.32
CA ASP A 100 -4.04 0.73 8.66
C ASP A 100 -4.40 1.51 7.39
N PHE A 101 -4.58 2.82 7.55
CA PHE A 101 -4.77 3.71 6.41
C PHE A 101 -4.12 5.06 6.69
N ILE A 102 -3.79 5.77 5.62
CA ILE A 102 -3.31 7.15 5.70
C ILE A 102 -4.07 7.98 4.67
N VAL A 103 -4.31 9.27 4.99
CA VAL A 103 -5.11 10.16 4.15
C VAL A 103 -4.20 11.16 3.45
N LYS A 104 -4.37 11.32 2.14
CA LYS A 104 -3.65 12.32 1.34
C LYS A 104 -4.24 13.71 1.54
N PRO A 105 -3.43 14.77 1.56
CA PRO A 105 -1.96 14.76 1.54
C PRO A 105 -1.40 14.35 2.91
N PHE A 106 -0.33 13.57 2.91
CA PHE A 106 0.28 13.08 4.14
C PHE A 106 1.74 13.50 4.22
N ALA A 107 2.22 13.69 5.45
CA ALA A 107 3.62 13.98 5.73
C ALA A 107 4.42 12.69 5.84
N ALA A 108 5.74 12.79 5.67
CA ALA A 108 6.65 11.66 5.82
C ALA A 108 6.48 10.96 7.17
N ASP A 109 6.31 11.73 8.24
CA ASP A 109 6.15 11.19 9.59
C ASP A 109 4.93 10.28 9.69
N ARG A 110 3.84 10.62 9.03
CA ARG A 110 2.62 9.81 9.07
C ARG A 110 2.81 8.49 8.34
N ILE A 111 3.51 8.51 7.21
CA ILE A 111 3.84 7.29 6.48
C ILE A 111 4.69 6.38 7.36
N LEU A 112 5.76 6.92 7.95
CA LEU A 112 6.69 6.14 8.75
C LEU A 112 6.04 5.58 10.01
N GLU A 113 5.17 6.36 10.65
CA GLU A 113 4.42 5.90 11.81
C GLU A 113 3.59 4.66 11.47
N ALA A 114 2.84 4.71 10.36
CA ALA A 114 2.00 3.59 9.94
C ALA A 114 2.84 2.37 9.58
N VAL A 115 3.92 2.56 8.85
CA VAL A 115 4.80 1.47 8.43
C VAL A 115 5.43 0.80 9.65
N ARG A 116 5.99 1.58 10.57
CA ARG A 116 6.62 1.05 11.79
C ARG A 116 5.63 0.29 12.65
N LYS A 117 4.40 0.77 12.74
CA LYS A 117 3.35 0.13 13.53
C LYS A 117 2.97 -1.24 12.96
N VAL A 118 3.03 -1.40 11.65
CA VAL A 118 2.60 -2.64 10.98
C VAL A 118 3.73 -3.65 10.86
N ILE A 119 4.91 -3.22 10.47
CA ILE A 119 6.04 -4.15 10.20
C ILE A 119 7.31 -3.83 10.97
N GLY A 120 7.33 -2.79 11.74
CA GLY A 120 8.55 -2.39 12.45
C GLY A 120 9.47 -1.63 11.50
#